data_28399fa7e26daa6f2e9d9e875afed705
#
_entry.id   28399fa7e26daa6f2e9d9e875afed705
#
_cell.length_a   1.000
_cell.length_b   1.000
_cell.length_c   1.000
_cell.angle_alpha   90.00
_cell.angle_beta   90.00
_cell.angle_gamma   90.00
#
_symmetry.space_group_name_H-M   'P 1'
#
loop_
_entity.id
_entity.type
_entity.pdbx_description
1 polymer ?
#
loop_
_entity_poly.entity_id
_entity_poly.type
_entity_poly.pdbx_seq_one_letter_code
_entity_poly.pdbx_strand_id
1 'polypeptide(L)'
;MHGTSLYSLSFNTSARKDLRDFYHKCLNDSMEVYNRSIEVLISRKMYEKSPYFATQKQIECITSMSYVADVFGNYRPLNSVESGNIFFNLKKSMLQKGITLGFSKVCKSNEVRKFMENGLKVITKHIGLFSSILHKNDLHTPTSLDLEITDSTVAPFSDKLMLFHVGTLFNMAITYYTYAAVSSLRADLVVHCETAISRDFKILAQFSHLMIKNKWLEQPPTADDRIKTENKQEKQE
;
A
#
# COMPACT_ATOMS: atom_id res chain seq x y z
N MET A 1 -5.78 -0.55 -9.42
CA MET A 1 -5.86 -0.11 -8.01
C MET A 1 -4.76 0.89 -7.66
N HIS A 2 -3.46 0.56 -7.62
CA HIS A 2 -2.42 1.56 -7.31
C HIS A 2 -2.33 2.71 -8.33
N GLY A 3 -2.49 2.41 -9.62
CA GLY A 3 -2.48 3.42 -10.69
C GLY A 3 -3.54 4.50 -10.49
N THR A 4 -4.76 4.13 -10.12
CA THR A 4 -5.83 5.10 -9.87
C THR A 4 -5.47 6.12 -8.77
N SER A 5 -4.88 5.66 -7.67
CA SER A 5 -4.46 6.53 -6.56
C SER A 5 -3.29 7.44 -6.96
N LEU A 6 -2.28 6.91 -7.65
CA LEU A 6 -1.10 7.69 -8.06
C LEU A 6 -1.43 8.72 -9.12
N TYR A 7 -2.20 8.35 -10.16
CA TYR A 7 -2.56 9.29 -11.22
C TYR A 7 -3.53 10.36 -10.75
N SER A 8 -4.44 10.05 -9.81
CA SER A 8 -5.29 11.05 -9.17
C SER A 8 -4.47 12.10 -8.40
N LEU A 9 -3.47 11.66 -7.61
CA LEU A 9 -2.58 12.58 -6.90
C LEU A 9 -1.78 13.44 -7.88
N SER A 10 -1.21 12.84 -8.93
CA SER A 10 -0.44 13.56 -9.95
C SER A 10 -1.30 14.57 -10.72
N PHE A 11 -2.55 14.24 -11.02
CA PHE A 11 -3.51 15.16 -11.60
C PHE A 11 -3.74 16.38 -10.71
N ASN A 12 -4.01 16.16 -9.41
CA ASN A 12 -4.31 17.23 -8.47
C ASN A 12 -3.13 18.17 -8.22
N THR A 13 -1.90 17.68 -8.34
CA THR A 13 -0.68 18.46 -8.11
C THR A 13 -0.13 19.13 -9.38
N SER A 14 -0.70 18.85 -10.56
CA SER A 14 -0.22 19.39 -11.84
C SER A 14 -0.89 20.72 -12.19
N ALA A 15 -0.10 21.79 -12.33
CA ALA A 15 -0.58 23.11 -12.78
C ALA A 15 -0.75 23.20 -14.31
N ARG A 16 0.12 22.53 -15.10
CA ARG A 16 0.10 22.55 -16.56
C ARG A 16 -1.06 21.76 -17.12
N LYS A 17 -1.78 22.32 -18.09
CA LYS A 17 -2.97 21.69 -18.69
C LYS A 17 -2.63 20.36 -19.38
N ASP A 18 -1.56 20.31 -20.17
CA ASP A 18 -1.13 19.10 -20.89
C ASP A 18 -0.80 17.94 -19.94
N LEU A 19 -0.19 18.21 -18.76
CA LEU A 19 0.05 17.21 -17.74
C LEU A 19 -1.24 16.74 -17.08
N ARG A 20 -2.20 17.64 -16.82
CA ARG A 20 -3.51 17.24 -16.30
C ARG A 20 -4.26 16.36 -17.30
N ASP A 21 -4.26 16.73 -18.60
CA ASP A 21 -4.89 15.93 -19.64
C ASP A 21 -4.25 14.54 -19.74
N PHE A 22 -2.92 14.44 -19.64
CA PHE A 22 -2.19 13.18 -19.60
C PHE A 22 -2.58 12.32 -18.39
N TYR A 23 -2.54 12.87 -17.17
CA TYR A 23 -2.89 12.12 -15.96
C TYR A 23 -4.37 11.75 -15.89
N HIS A 24 -5.26 12.60 -16.41
CA HIS A 24 -6.68 12.28 -16.58
C HIS A 24 -6.88 11.04 -17.45
N LYS A 25 -6.18 10.97 -18.60
CA LYS A 25 -6.22 9.78 -19.46
C LYS A 25 -5.68 8.55 -18.72
N CYS A 26 -4.51 8.65 -18.11
CA CYS A 26 -3.92 7.54 -17.35
C CYS A 26 -4.85 7.03 -16.23
N LEU A 27 -5.56 7.93 -15.55
CA LEU A 27 -6.53 7.60 -14.51
C LEU A 27 -7.71 6.81 -15.11
N ASN A 28 -8.31 7.30 -16.22
CA ASN A 28 -9.41 6.62 -16.89
C ASN A 28 -9.00 5.22 -17.38
N ASP A 29 -7.86 5.12 -18.06
CA ASP A 29 -7.33 3.83 -18.53
C ASP A 29 -7.11 2.85 -17.37
N SER A 30 -6.60 3.34 -16.24
CA SER A 30 -6.40 2.52 -15.03
C SER A 30 -7.71 2.04 -14.41
N MET A 31 -8.75 2.88 -14.41
CA MET A 31 -10.09 2.50 -13.94
C MET A 31 -10.73 1.47 -14.86
N GLU A 32 -10.57 1.60 -16.17
CA GLU A 32 -11.07 0.63 -17.14
C GLU A 32 -10.40 -0.74 -16.98
N VAL A 33 -9.06 -0.77 -16.89
CA VAL A 33 -8.30 -2.01 -16.64
C VAL A 33 -8.75 -2.66 -15.32
N TYR A 34 -8.97 -1.86 -14.28
CA TYR A 34 -9.45 -2.36 -12.99
C TYR A 34 -10.84 -3.00 -13.14
N ASN A 35 -11.79 -2.32 -13.76
CA ASN A 35 -13.14 -2.83 -13.96
C ASN A 35 -13.14 -4.14 -14.75
N ARG A 36 -12.44 -4.20 -15.90
CA ARG A 36 -12.30 -5.43 -16.68
C ARG A 36 -11.69 -6.58 -15.87
N SER A 37 -10.69 -6.28 -15.05
CA SER A 37 -10.06 -7.30 -14.20
C SER A 37 -11.05 -7.86 -13.16
N ILE A 38 -11.87 -6.99 -12.54
CA ILE A 38 -12.90 -7.41 -11.58
C ILE A 38 -13.97 -8.26 -12.26
N GLU A 39 -14.44 -7.89 -13.46
CA GLU A 39 -15.41 -8.69 -14.23
C GLU A 39 -14.89 -10.08 -14.54
N VAL A 40 -13.61 -10.19 -14.95
CA VAL A 40 -12.96 -11.50 -15.17
C VAL A 40 -12.90 -12.32 -13.88
N LEU A 41 -12.54 -11.71 -12.75
CA LEU A 41 -12.50 -12.41 -11.47
C LEU A 41 -13.89 -12.86 -11.03
N ILE A 42 -14.93 -12.05 -11.23
CA ILE A 42 -16.31 -12.40 -10.91
C ILE A 42 -16.80 -13.56 -11.80
N SER A 43 -16.59 -13.48 -13.13
CA SER A 43 -17.00 -14.50 -14.07
C SER A 43 -16.35 -15.86 -13.80
N ARG A 44 -15.12 -15.86 -13.29
CA ARG A 44 -14.37 -17.06 -12.88
C ARG A 44 -14.63 -17.50 -11.44
N LYS A 45 -15.53 -16.82 -10.71
CA LYS A 45 -15.80 -17.06 -9.27
C LYS A 45 -14.55 -16.93 -8.37
N MET A 46 -13.59 -16.13 -8.78
CA MET A 46 -12.34 -15.88 -8.07
C MET A 46 -12.37 -14.54 -7.29
N TYR A 47 -13.45 -13.75 -7.43
CA TYR A 47 -13.56 -12.48 -6.73
C TYR A 47 -14.01 -12.69 -5.29
N GLU A 48 -13.15 -12.35 -4.36
CA GLU A 48 -13.43 -12.40 -2.93
C GLU A 48 -14.03 -11.08 -2.46
N LYS A 49 -15.25 -11.15 -1.95
CA LYS A 49 -15.97 -9.98 -1.39
C LYS A 49 -15.53 -9.74 0.04
N SER A 50 -15.54 -8.46 0.45
CA SER A 50 -15.41 -8.10 1.86
C SER A 50 -16.57 -8.67 2.68
N PRO A 51 -16.43 -8.81 4.02
CA PRO A 51 -17.52 -9.24 4.89
C PRO A 51 -18.80 -8.43 4.66
N TYR A 52 -19.92 -9.13 4.65
CA TYR A 52 -21.23 -8.51 4.46
C TYR A 52 -21.78 -7.95 5.79
N PHE A 53 -22.33 -6.76 5.73
CA PHE A 53 -23.05 -6.13 6.81
C PHE A 53 -24.48 -5.81 6.36
N ALA A 54 -25.45 -6.20 7.18
CA ALA A 54 -26.86 -5.88 6.89
C ALA A 54 -27.06 -4.36 6.97
N THR A 55 -27.90 -3.82 6.08
CA THR A 55 -28.27 -2.42 6.11
C THR A 55 -29.10 -2.14 7.36
N GLN A 56 -28.73 -1.10 8.11
CA GLN A 56 -29.51 -0.66 9.27
C GLN A 56 -30.89 -0.13 8.84
N LYS A 57 -31.92 -0.54 9.55
CA LYS A 57 -33.30 -0.08 9.30
C LYS A 57 -33.53 1.34 9.76
N GLN A 58 -32.79 1.80 10.76
CA GLN A 58 -32.88 3.15 11.32
C GLN A 58 -31.46 3.72 11.49
N ILE A 59 -31.34 5.03 11.41
CA ILE A 59 -30.08 5.74 11.66
C ILE A 59 -29.89 5.82 13.17
N GLU A 60 -28.78 5.24 13.65
CA GLU A 60 -28.39 5.32 15.06
C GLU A 60 -27.16 6.24 15.19
N CYS A 61 -27.18 7.12 16.19
CA CYS A 61 -26.08 8.01 16.49
C CYS A 61 -25.17 7.40 17.57
N ILE A 62 -23.86 7.60 17.44
CA ILE A 62 -22.89 7.25 18.48
C ILE A 62 -23.05 8.27 19.62
N THR A 63 -23.35 7.79 20.83
CA THR A 63 -23.65 8.64 21.99
C THR A 63 -22.61 8.55 23.11
N SER A 64 -21.57 7.68 22.95
CA SER A 64 -20.56 7.48 23.99
C SER A 64 -19.15 7.37 23.41
N MET A 65 -18.18 7.94 24.10
CA MET A 65 -16.75 7.82 23.79
C MET A 65 -16.21 6.38 23.95
N SER A 66 -16.90 5.51 24.68
CA SER A 66 -16.58 4.07 24.75
C SER A 66 -16.64 3.40 23.37
N TYR A 67 -17.34 3.97 22.42
CA TYR A 67 -17.33 3.51 21.04
C TYR A 67 -15.95 3.63 20.37
N VAL A 68 -15.15 4.60 20.78
CA VAL A 68 -13.81 4.89 20.22
C VAL A 68 -12.73 4.13 20.99
N ALA A 69 -12.79 4.17 22.32
CA ALA A 69 -11.80 3.55 23.18
C ALA A 69 -12.47 2.95 24.43
N ASP A 70 -12.24 1.67 24.67
CA ASP A 70 -12.60 1.05 25.95
C ASP A 70 -11.36 0.99 26.84
N VAL A 71 -11.47 1.59 28.03
CA VAL A 71 -10.42 1.66 29.04
C VAL A 71 -10.00 0.26 29.54
N PHE A 72 -10.87 -0.73 29.40
CA PHE A 72 -10.67 -2.12 29.84
C PHE A 72 -10.23 -3.07 28.72
N GLY A 73 -9.98 -2.58 27.50
CA GLY A 73 -9.57 -3.42 26.38
C GLY A 73 -10.67 -4.29 25.75
N ASN A 74 -11.91 -4.12 26.17
CA ASN A 74 -13.08 -4.75 25.54
C ASN A 74 -13.52 -3.92 24.34
N TYR A 75 -12.95 -4.22 23.18
CA TYR A 75 -13.33 -3.50 21.96
C TYR A 75 -14.66 -4.01 21.43
N ARG A 76 -15.54 -3.06 21.04
CA ARG A 76 -16.74 -3.40 20.29
C ARG A 76 -16.40 -4.14 18.98
N PRO A 77 -17.34 -4.88 18.39
CA PRO A 77 -17.15 -5.44 17.05
C PRO A 77 -16.77 -4.36 16.02
N LEU A 78 -16.10 -4.79 14.94
CA LEU A 78 -15.79 -3.91 13.81
C LEU A 78 -17.07 -3.39 13.16
N ASN A 79 -17.10 -2.12 12.79
CA ASN A 79 -18.12 -1.62 11.90
C ASN A 79 -17.78 -1.95 10.42
N SER A 80 -18.71 -1.67 9.50
CA SER A 80 -18.56 -1.99 8.07
C SER A 80 -17.36 -1.28 7.42
N VAL A 81 -17.07 -0.03 7.80
CA VAL A 81 -15.95 0.76 7.27
C VAL A 81 -14.62 0.18 7.75
N GLU A 82 -14.49 -0.10 9.04
CA GLU A 82 -13.31 -0.69 9.65
C GLU A 82 -13.03 -2.09 9.08
N SER A 83 -14.07 -2.92 9.01
CA SER A 83 -13.96 -4.27 8.42
C SER A 83 -13.54 -4.22 6.95
N GLY A 84 -14.14 -3.33 6.15
CA GLY A 84 -13.79 -3.14 4.75
C GLY A 84 -12.33 -2.73 4.57
N ASN A 85 -11.85 -1.78 5.38
CA ASN A 85 -10.46 -1.32 5.33
C ASN A 85 -9.46 -2.40 5.75
N ILE A 86 -9.75 -3.16 6.82
CA ILE A 86 -8.88 -4.26 7.27
C ILE A 86 -8.85 -5.37 6.23
N PHE A 87 -10.00 -5.78 5.69
CA PHE A 87 -10.08 -6.79 4.63
C PHE A 87 -9.32 -6.36 3.37
N PHE A 88 -9.49 -5.11 2.94
CA PHE A 88 -8.77 -4.55 1.80
C PHE A 88 -7.25 -4.57 2.01
N ASN A 89 -6.77 -4.12 3.17
CA ASN A 89 -5.35 -4.10 3.49
C ASN A 89 -4.76 -5.52 3.60
N LEU A 90 -5.53 -6.48 4.11
CA LEU A 90 -5.13 -7.88 4.16
C LEU A 90 -5.01 -8.47 2.74
N LYS A 91 -6.03 -8.30 1.90
CA LYS A 91 -6.04 -8.77 0.50
C LYS A 91 -4.88 -8.17 -0.30
N LYS A 92 -4.64 -6.87 -0.16
CA LYS A 92 -3.49 -6.18 -0.77
C LYS A 92 -2.16 -6.77 -0.28
N SER A 93 -2.02 -7.06 1.03
CA SER A 93 -0.79 -7.63 1.58
C SER A 93 -0.54 -9.05 1.08
N MET A 94 -1.58 -9.86 0.87
CA MET A 94 -1.46 -11.19 0.25
C MET A 94 -0.98 -11.09 -1.20
N LEU A 95 -1.54 -10.17 -1.99
CA LEU A 95 -1.06 -9.92 -3.35
C LEU A 95 0.40 -9.45 -3.37
N GLN A 96 0.75 -8.51 -2.50
CA GLN A 96 2.12 -8.01 -2.36
C GLN A 96 3.08 -9.13 -1.98
N LYS A 97 2.69 -10.04 -1.08
CA LYS A 97 3.48 -11.24 -0.72
C LYS A 97 3.75 -12.10 -1.94
N GLY A 98 2.71 -12.45 -2.71
CA GLY A 98 2.84 -13.26 -3.92
C GLY A 98 3.82 -12.66 -4.92
N ILE A 99 3.65 -11.38 -5.28
CA ILE A 99 4.55 -10.68 -6.21
C ILE A 99 5.99 -10.66 -5.67
N THR A 100 6.19 -10.30 -4.41
CA THR A 100 7.51 -10.20 -3.79
C THR A 100 8.20 -11.56 -3.73
N LEU A 101 7.45 -12.62 -3.41
CA LEU A 101 7.98 -13.99 -3.37
C LEU A 101 8.36 -14.47 -4.79
N GLY A 102 7.52 -14.23 -5.79
CA GLY A 102 7.84 -14.58 -7.18
C GLY A 102 9.12 -13.87 -7.65
N PHE A 103 9.23 -12.56 -7.43
CA PHE A 103 10.43 -11.80 -7.83
C PHE A 103 11.68 -12.22 -7.05
N SER A 104 11.56 -12.55 -5.77
CA SER A 104 12.71 -13.00 -4.97
C SER A 104 13.35 -14.27 -5.49
N LYS A 105 12.55 -15.16 -6.12
CA LYS A 105 13.05 -16.41 -6.71
C LYS A 105 13.87 -16.20 -7.99
N VAL A 106 13.53 -15.17 -8.77
CA VAL A 106 14.07 -14.99 -10.13
C VAL A 106 15.05 -13.82 -10.28
N CYS A 107 15.14 -12.92 -9.29
CA CYS A 107 16.07 -11.79 -9.36
C CYS A 107 17.54 -12.29 -9.33
N LYS A 108 18.39 -11.62 -10.10
CA LYS A 108 19.82 -11.97 -10.28
C LYS A 108 20.70 -11.43 -9.16
N SER A 109 20.41 -10.19 -8.69
CA SER A 109 21.16 -9.52 -7.64
C SER A 109 20.86 -10.11 -6.27
N ASN A 110 21.91 -10.55 -5.56
CA ASN A 110 21.77 -11.02 -4.18
C ASN A 110 21.28 -9.93 -3.22
N GLU A 111 21.62 -8.67 -3.46
CA GLU A 111 21.17 -7.54 -2.63
C GLU A 111 19.68 -7.27 -2.82
N VAL A 112 19.19 -7.31 -4.06
CA VAL A 112 17.77 -7.18 -4.38
C VAL A 112 16.99 -8.35 -3.77
N ARG A 113 17.51 -9.57 -3.88
CA ARG A 113 16.90 -10.76 -3.25
C ARG A 113 16.79 -10.60 -1.75
N LYS A 114 17.86 -10.19 -1.08
CA LYS A 114 17.86 -9.96 0.38
C LYS A 114 16.88 -8.88 0.81
N PHE A 115 16.73 -7.82 0.01
CA PHE A 115 15.67 -6.80 0.22
C PHE A 115 14.28 -7.42 0.15
N MET A 116 13.99 -8.22 -0.87
CA MET A 116 12.69 -8.88 -1.03
C MET A 116 12.41 -9.86 0.12
N GLU A 117 13.39 -10.64 0.56
CA GLU A 117 13.28 -11.54 1.71
C GLU A 117 12.96 -10.78 3.02
N ASN A 118 13.59 -9.63 3.24
CA ASN A 118 13.29 -8.76 4.37
C ASN A 118 11.86 -8.20 4.26
N GLY A 119 11.46 -7.77 3.06
CA GLY A 119 10.12 -7.34 2.76
C GLY A 119 9.07 -8.42 3.05
N LEU A 120 9.33 -9.66 2.62
CA LEU A 120 8.45 -10.81 2.89
C LEU A 120 8.21 -11.04 4.39
N LYS A 121 9.26 -10.90 5.22
CA LYS A 121 9.11 -11.00 6.69
C LYS A 121 8.16 -9.94 7.26
N VAL A 122 8.23 -8.71 6.73
CA VAL A 122 7.37 -7.61 7.15
C VAL A 122 5.93 -7.82 6.65
N ILE A 123 5.75 -8.16 5.39
CA ILE A 123 4.42 -8.43 4.80
C ILE A 123 3.72 -9.58 5.55
N THR A 124 4.46 -10.65 5.90
CA THR A 124 3.91 -11.77 6.68
C THR A 124 3.41 -11.33 8.06
N LYS A 125 4.12 -10.40 8.72
CA LYS A 125 3.64 -9.81 9.98
C LYS A 125 2.35 -8.99 9.79
N HIS A 126 2.23 -8.25 8.69
CA HIS A 126 1.01 -7.49 8.37
C HIS A 126 -0.17 -8.44 8.09
N ILE A 127 0.06 -9.50 7.33
CA ILE A 127 -0.97 -10.53 7.08
C ILE A 127 -1.43 -11.14 8.41
N GLY A 128 -0.52 -11.57 9.28
CA GLY A 128 -0.86 -12.11 10.58
C GLY A 128 -1.65 -11.12 11.46
N LEU A 129 -1.24 -9.85 11.47
CA LEU A 129 -1.92 -8.80 12.22
C LEU A 129 -3.37 -8.60 11.75
N PHE A 130 -3.57 -8.32 10.46
CA PHE A 130 -4.90 -8.03 9.93
C PHE A 130 -5.82 -9.27 9.91
N SER A 131 -5.26 -10.47 9.66
CA SER A 131 -6.02 -11.71 9.79
C SER A 131 -6.52 -11.93 11.23
N SER A 132 -5.67 -11.67 12.23
CA SER A 132 -6.06 -11.82 13.64
C SER A 132 -7.19 -10.87 14.05
N ILE A 133 -7.21 -9.66 13.49
CA ILE A 133 -8.28 -8.68 13.74
C ILE A 133 -9.62 -9.19 13.18
N LEU A 134 -9.63 -9.69 11.94
CA LEU A 134 -10.85 -10.25 11.33
C LEU A 134 -11.34 -11.49 12.11
N HIS A 135 -10.43 -12.43 12.39
CA HIS A 135 -10.80 -13.66 13.13
C HIS A 135 -11.36 -13.37 14.54
N LYS A 136 -10.81 -12.39 15.27
CA LYS A 136 -11.35 -11.97 16.57
C LYS A 136 -12.74 -11.38 16.51
N ASN A 137 -13.20 -11.01 15.32
CA ASN A 137 -14.53 -10.48 15.08
C ASN A 137 -15.42 -11.48 14.29
N ASP A 138 -15.04 -12.76 14.22
CA ASP A 138 -15.73 -13.83 13.49
C ASP A 138 -15.97 -13.52 12.00
N LEU A 139 -15.02 -12.76 11.40
CA LEU A 139 -15.07 -12.37 10.00
C LEU A 139 -14.09 -13.21 9.17
N HIS A 140 -14.50 -13.57 7.94
CA HIS A 140 -13.64 -14.32 7.03
C HIS A 140 -12.46 -13.49 6.53
N THR A 141 -11.39 -14.19 6.15
CA THR A 141 -10.18 -13.61 5.55
C THR A 141 -10.08 -14.01 4.08
N PRO A 142 -9.39 -13.19 3.24
CA PRO A 142 -9.09 -13.59 1.87
C PRO A 142 -8.18 -14.82 1.81
N THR A 143 -8.21 -15.52 0.67
CA THR A 143 -7.35 -16.67 0.41
C THR A 143 -5.93 -16.23 0.08
N SER A 144 -4.92 -17.00 0.51
CA SER A 144 -3.52 -16.76 0.15
C SER A 144 -3.27 -17.05 -1.33
N LEU A 145 -2.43 -16.22 -1.97
CA LEU A 145 -1.97 -16.40 -3.34
C LEU A 145 -0.62 -17.16 -3.43
N ASP A 146 -0.15 -17.75 -2.35
CA ASP A 146 1.16 -18.39 -2.31
C ASP A 146 1.26 -19.59 -3.26
N LEU A 147 0.14 -20.30 -3.50
CA LEU A 147 0.06 -21.44 -4.39
C LEU A 147 0.00 -21.07 -5.88
N GLU A 148 -0.25 -19.81 -6.21
CA GLU A 148 -0.28 -19.31 -7.59
C GLU A 148 1.12 -19.02 -8.15
N ILE A 149 2.16 -19.14 -7.31
CA ILE A 149 3.54 -18.85 -7.72
C ILE A 149 4.15 -20.08 -8.36
N THR A 150 4.49 -19.95 -9.63
CA THR A 150 5.12 -21.03 -10.41
C THR A 150 6.57 -21.28 -9.97
N ASP A 151 7.14 -22.38 -10.44
CA ASP A 151 8.55 -22.77 -10.27
C ASP A 151 9.48 -22.17 -11.34
N SER A 152 8.97 -21.23 -12.15
CA SER A 152 9.76 -20.55 -13.18
C SER A 152 11.01 -19.91 -12.59
N THR A 153 12.15 -20.11 -13.27
CA THR A 153 13.44 -19.49 -12.94
C THR A 153 13.77 -18.30 -13.85
N VAL A 154 12.87 -17.96 -14.78
CA VAL A 154 13.06 -16.89 -15.75
C VAL A 154 12.52 -15.58 -15.18
N ALA A 155 13.44 -14.59 -15.03
CA ALA A 155 13.05 -13.26 -14.58
C ALA A 155 12.21 -12.54 -15.66
N PRO A 156 10.95 -12.12 -15.36
CA PRO A 156 10.10 -11.42 -16.31
C PRO A 156 10.57 -9.98 -16.58
N PHE A 157 11.35 -9.41 -15.66
CA PHE A 157 11.82 -8.03 -15.70
C PHE A 157 13.25 -7.89 -15.19
N SER A 158 13.87 -6.72 -15.41
CA SER A 158 15.16 -6.38 -14.79
C SER A 158 15.04 -6.26 -13.27
N ASP A 159 16.14 -6.49 -12.55
CA ASP A 159 16.19 -6.30 -11.09
C ASP A 159 15.80 -4.88 -10.67
N LYS A 160 16.16 -3.85 -11.49
CA LYS A 160 15.75 -2.47 -11.30
C LYS A 160 14.23 -2.36 -11.28
N LEU A 161 13.54 -2.92 -12.26
CA LEU A 161 12.08 -2.82 -12.37
C LEU A 161 11.37 -3.63 -11.29
N MET A 162 11.87 -4.84 -10.98
CA MET A 162 11.30 -5.66 -9.90
C MET A 162 11.47 -4.98 -8.52
N LEU A 163 12.65 -4.42 -8.25
CA LEU A 163 12.91 -3.66 -7.02
C LEU A 163 11.99 -2.42 -6.93
N PHE A 164 11.90 -1.65 -8.02
CA PHE A 164 11.04 -0.47 -8.08
C PHE A 164 9.57 -0.82 -7.85
N HIS A 165 9.10 -1.89 -8.47
CA HIS A 165 7.72 -2.35 -8.30
C HIS A 165 7.43 -2.71 -6.83
N VAL A 166 8.30 -3.53 -6.21
CA VAL A 166 8.10 -3.93 -4.79
C VAL A 166 8.20 -2.72 -3.86
N GLY A 167 9.15 -1.81 -4.08
CA GLY A 167 9.26 -0.56 -3.32
C GLY A 167 7.99 0.30 -3.42
N THR A 168 7.43 0.42 -4.63
CA THR A 168 6.16 1.14 -4.84
C THR A 168 4.98 0.48 -4.12
N LEU A 169 4.94 -0.85 -4.04
CA LEU A 169 3.90 -1.56 -3.29
C LEU A 169 3.98 -1.24 -1.78
N PHE A 170 5.17 -1.12 -1.20
CA PHE A 170 5.35 -0.69 0.20
C PHE A 170 4.94 0.77 0.40
N ASN A 171 5.29 1.67 -0.53
CA ASN A 171 4.88 3.07 -0.48
C ASN A 171 3.35 3.21 -0.48
N MET A 172 2.67 2.51 -1.40
CA MET A 172 1.21 2.50 -1.45
C MET A 172 0.57 1.82 -0.24
N ALA A 173 1.24 0.85 0.38
CA ALA A 173 0.78 0.22 1.60
C ALA A 173 0.65 1.24 2.74
N ILE A 174 1.63 2.11 2.92
CA ILE A 174 1.59 3.19 3.92
C ILE A 174 0.37 4.09 3.70
N THR A 175 0.10 4.49 2.46
CA THR A 175 -1.08 5.31 2.13
C THR A 175 -2.38 4.63 2.54
N TYR A 176 -2.52 3.33 2.26
CA TYR A 176 -3.74 2.59 2.61
C TYR A 176 -3.88 2.32 4.10
N TYR A 177 -2.78 2.09 4.83
CA TYR A 177 -2.80 1.98 6.28
C TYR A 177 -3.15 3.32 6.93
N THR A 178 -2.64 4.43 6.40
CA THR A 178 -3.00 5.78 6.86
C THR A 178 -4.49 6.03 6.66
N TYR A 179 -5.03 5.70 5.48
CA TYR A 179 -6.47 5.83 5.24
C TYR A 179 -7.30 4.96 6.20
N ALA A 180 -6.89 3.72 6.43
CA ALA A 180 -7.55 2.84 7.40
C ALA A 180 -7.48 3.41 8.82
N ALA A 181 -6.36 3.99 9.24
CA ALA A 181 -6.21 4.62 10.55
C ALA A 181 -7.15 5.81 10.73
N VAL A 182 -7.15 6.77 9.79
CA VAL A 182 -7.96 8.01 9.92
C VAL A 182 -9.46 7.78 9.74
N SER A 183 -9.86 6.69 9.10
CA SER A 183 -11.26 6.29 8.94
C SER A 183 -11.76 5.34 10.03
N SER A 184 -10.90 4.88 10.94
CA SER A 184 -11.26 4.02 12.05
C SER A 184 -11.61 4.84 13.29
N LEU A 185 -12.68 4.42 13.96
CA LEU A 185 -13.07 4.98 15.26
C LEU A 185 -12.53 4.15 16.45
N ARG A 186 -12.02 2.94 16.21
CA ARG A 186 -11.38 2.10 17.24
C ARG A 186 -9.91 2.45 17.38
N ALA A 187 -9.50 2.85 18.58
CA ALA A 187 -8.13 3.27 18.87
C ALA A 187 -7.08 2.16 18.64
N ASP A 188 -7.41 0.89 18.93
CA ASP A 188 -6.52 -0.23 18.68
C ASP A 188 -6.18 -0.41 17.19
N LEU A 189 -7.15 -0.16 16.29
CA LEU A 189 -6.92 -0.26 14.85
C LEU A 189 -5.97 0.84 14.36
N VAL A 190 -6.08 2.06 14.92
CA VAL A 190 -5.15 3.15 14.63
C VAL A 190 -3.73 2.73 14.99
N VAL A 191 -3.50 2.23 16.22
CA VAL A 191 -2.19 1.75 16.70
C VAL A 191 -1.66 0.60 15.84
N HIS A 192 -2.51 -0.31 15.39
CA HIS A 192 -2.11 -1.41 14.50
C HIS A 192 -1.67 -0.90 13.13
N CYS A 193 -2.38 0.07 12.56
CA CYS A 193 -1.99 0.71 11.30
C CYS A 193 -0.67 1.49 11.43
N GLU A 194 -0.48 2.28 12.49
CA GLU A 194 0.76 3.00 12.77
C GLU A 194 1.96 2.04 12.90
N THR A 195 1.76 0.92 13.57
CA THR A 195 2.77 -0.14 13.68
C THR A 195 3.16 -0.70 12.31
N ALA A 196 2.17 -0.93 11.42
CA ALA A 196 2.43 -1.40 10.07
C ALA A 196 3.19 -0.34 9.24
N ILE A 197 2.78 0.92 9.31
CA ILE A 197 3.43 2.06 8.66
C ILE A 197 4.91 2.16 9.08
N SER A 198 5.18 2.10 10.38
CA SER A 198 6.55 2.18 10.91
C SER A 198 7.45 1.04 10.42
N ARG A 199 6.91 -0.16 10.23
CA ARG A 199 7.65 -1.29 9.64
C ARG A 199 7.95 -1.06 8.18
N ASP A 200 6.99 -0.54 7.41
CA ASP A 200 7.14 -0.29 5.98
C ASP A 200 8.15 0.83 5.70
N PHE A 201 8.21 1.88 6.53
CA PHE A 201 9.24 2.91 6.39
C PHE A 201 10.67 2.34 6.50
N LYS A 202 10.91 1.31 7.33
CA LYS A 202 12.22 0.66 7.40
C LYS A 202 12.57 -0.08 6.11
N ILE A 203 11.58 -0.67 5.44
CA ILE A 203 11.77 -1.31 4.12
C ILE A 203 12.00 -0.25 3.05
N LEU A 204 11.28 0.87 3.07
CA LEU A 204 11.49 1.97 2.12
C LEU A 204 12.87 2.61 2.27
N ALA A 205 13.43 2.70 3.47
CA ALA A 205 14.81 3.15 3.66
C ALA A 205 15.82 2.20 2.98
N GLN A 206 15.62 0.86 3.08
CA GLN A 206 16.44 -0.12 2.37
C GLN A 206 16.26 -0.02 0.85
N PHE A 207 15.04 0.17 0.38
CA PHE A 207 14.72 0.41 -1.03
C PHE A 207 15.49 1.61 -1.58
N SER A 208 15.36 2.77 -0.92
CA SER A 208 16.04 3.99 -1.33
C SER A 208 17.57 3.82 -1.36
N HIS A 209 18.14 3.16 -0.34
CA HIS A 209 19.57 2.86 -0.31
C HIS A 209 20.02 2.03 -1.52
N LEU A 210 19.29 0.96 -1.87
CA LEU A 210 19.63 0.12 -3.03
C LEU A 210 19.46 0.86 -4.36
N MET A 211 18.41 1.67 -4.51
CA MET A 211 18.19 2.48 -5.71
C MET A 211 19.33 3.48 -5.92
N ILE A 212 19.78 4.16 -4.86
CA ILE A 212 20.89 5.12 -4.91
C ILE A 212 22.20 4.40 -5.20
N LYS A 213 22.51 3.34 -4.46
CA LYS A 213 23.75 2.55 -4.62
C LYS A 213 23.95 2.05 -6.05
N ASN A 214 22.88 1.60 -6.68
CA ASN A 214 22.91 1.08 -8.05
C ASN A 214 22.74 2.18 -9.12
N LYS A 215 22.62 3.45 -8.75
CA LYS A 215 22.37 4.59 -9.66
C LYS A 215 21.07 4.42 -10.47
N TRP A 216 20.04 3.85 -9.84
CA TRP A 216 18.73 3.61 -10.44
C TRP A 216 17.72 4.71 -10.14
N LEU A 217 18.05 5.61 -9.21
CA LEU A 217 17.21 6.73 -8.82
C LEU A 217 17.74 8.02 -9.46
N GLU A 218 16.91 8.65 -10.28
CA GLU A 218 17.21 9.95 -10.87
C GLU A 218 16.97 11.05 -9.84
N GLN A 219 17.82 12.07 -9.84
CA GLN A 219 17.71 13.21 -8.96
C GLN A 219 16.67 14.20 -9.55
N PRO A 220 15.57 14.47 -8.83
CA PRO A 220 14.65 15.54 -9.24
C PRO A 220 15.35 16.91 -9.18
N PRO A 221 14.90 17.91 -9.97
CA PRO A 221 15.37 19.28 -9.82
C PRO A 221 15.19 19.78 -8.37
N THR A 222 16.21 20.41 -7.83
CA THR A 222 16.18 21.03 -6.49
C THR A 222 15.89 22.52 -6.59
N ALA A 223 15.37 23.12 -5.52
CA ALA A 223 15.30 24.57 -5.43
C ALA A 223 16.70 25.18 -5.38
N ASP A 224 16.86 26.37 -5.95
CA ASP A 224 18.10 27.13 -5.89
C ASP A 224 18.45 27.47 -4.42
N ASP A 225 19.71 27.27 -4.08
CA ASP A 225 20.24 27.65 -2.76
C ASP A 225 20.49 29.17 -2.73
N ARG A 226 19.44 29.92 -2.46
CA ARG A 226 19.47 31.40 -2.47
C ARG A 226 20.49 31.98 -1.46
N ILE A 227 20.70 31.31 -0.33
CA ILE A 227 21.65 31.71 0.69
C ILE A 227 23.10 31.65 0.21
N LYS A 228 23.44 30.57 -0.58
CA LYS A 228 24.77 30.47 -1.19
C LYS A 228 25.00 31.45 -2.33
N THR A 229 23.94 31.90 -3.00
CA THR A 229 24.03 32.88 -4.09
C THR A 229 24.32 34.26 -3.53
N GLU A 230 23.70 34.67 -2.44
CA GLU A 230 23.98 35.94 -1.73
C GLU A 230 25.42 36.01 -1.25
N ASN A 231 25.94 34.97 -0.60
CA ASN A 231 27.31 34.88 -0.13
C ASN A 231 28.39 34.87 -1.25
N LYS A 232 28.01 34.61 -2.50
CA LYS A 232 28.93 34.73 -3.64
C LYS A 232 28.97 36.15 -4.21
N GLN A 233 27.89 36.90 -4.11
CA GLN A 233 27.83 38.29 -4.55
C GLN A 233 28.60 39.21 -3.59
N GLU A 234 28.49 39.02 -2.26
CA GLU A 234 29.24 39.75 -1.24
C GLU A 234 30.76 39.50 -1.29
N LYS A 235 31.24 38.43 -1.92
CA LYS A 235 32.70 38.18 -2.08
C LYS A 235 33.28 38.68 -3.41
N GLN A 236 32.47 39.31 -4.24
CA GLN A 236 32.89 39.88 -5.56
C GLN A 236 32.86 41.43 -5.52
N GLU A 237 32.38 42.06 -4.45
CA GLU A 237 32.54 43.47 -4.12
C GLU A 237 33.72 43.67 -3.13
#